data_c03eb0c0c9d8757ce60732a96892ccca
#
_entry.id   c03eb0c0c9d8757ce60732a96892ccca
#
_cell.length_a   1.000
_cell.length_b   1.000
_cell.length_c   1.000
_cell.angle_alpha   90.00
_cell.angle_beta   90.00
_cell.angle_gamma   90.00
#
_symmetry.space_group_name_H-M   'P 1'
#
loop_
_entity.id
_entity.type
_entity.pdbx_description
1 polymer ?
#
loop_
_entity_poly.entity_id
_entity_poly.type
_entity_poly.pdbx_seq_one_letter_code
_entity_poly.pdbx_strand_id
1 'polypeptide(L)'
;MKEIHCLDLKDQLENKAIKLIDVREDYEVDICQIQGSINIPMNSIPGRIHQLDIEQKYAVICHSGVRSRHVCEYLNRQGFSVKNVVGGIDMWATVCDESMKRY
;
A
#
# COMPACT_ATOMS: atom_id res chain seq x y z
N MET A 1 15.05 -2.97 -3.52
CA MET A 1 13.72 -2.46 -3.06
C MET A 1 13.40 -3.07 -1.72
N LYS A 2 12.85 -2.27 -0.80
CA LYS A 2 12.41 -2.74 0.51
C LYS A 2 11.01 -3.31 0.44
N GLU A 3 10.77 -4.37 1.20
CA GLU A 3 9.49 -5.06 1.27
C GLU A 3 9.04 -5.20 2.71
N ILE A 4 7.73 -5.36 2.91
CA ILE A 4 7.15 -5.58 4.23
C ILE A 4 6.11 -6.71 4.14
N HIS A 5 6.17 -7.66 5.07
CA HIS A 5 5.20 -8.73 5.19
C HIS A 5 3.91 -8.20 5.84
N CYS A 6 2.77 -8.77 5.48
CA CYS A 6 1.47 -8.28 5.97
C CYS A 6 1.34 -8.29 7.49
N LEU A 7 1.95 -9.25 8.19
CA LEU A 7 1.93 -9.27 9.66
C LEU A 7 2.68 -8.09 10.26
N ASP A 8 3.84 -7.76 9.69
CA ASP A 8 4.61 -6.60 10.14
C ASP A 8 3.90 -5.29 9.79
N LEU A 9 3.25 -5.26 8.62
CA LEU A 9 2.44 -4.10 8.22
C LEU A 9 1.31 -3.86 9.22
N LYS A 10 0.60 -4.91 9.60
CA LYS A 10 -0.50 -4.81 10.57
C LYS A 10 -0.02 -4.21 11.88
N ASP A 11 1.11 -4.70 12.39
CA ASP A 11 1.70 -4.20 13.62
C ASP A 11 2.08 -2.73 13.51
N GLN A 12 2.75 -2.34 12.42
CA GLN A 12 3.19 -0.96 12.23
C GLN A 12 2.02 0.00 11.99
N LEU A 13 0.94 -0.45 11.35
CA LEU A 13 -0.27 0.35 11.21
C LEU A 13 -0.94 0.60 12.55
N GLU A 14 -1.03 -0.43 13.39
CA GLU A 14 -1.60 -0.31 14.74
C GLU A 14 -0.79 0.66 15.60
N ASN A 15 0.53 0.63 15.48
CA ASN A 15 1.44 1.52 16.20
C ASN A 15 1.60 2.90 15.57
N LYS A 16 0.92 3.15 14.44
CA LYS A 16 1.01 4.40 13.68
C LYS A 16 2.44 4.73 13.23
N ALA A 17 3.26 3.70 13.04
CA ALA A 17 4.65 3.85 12.58
C ALA A 17 4.75 4.04 11.07
N ILE A 18 3.71 3.66 10.33
CA ILE A 18 3.70 3.71 8.87
C ILE A 18 2.29 4.08 8.39
N LYS A 19 2.22 4.70 7.21
CA LYS A 19 0.94 4.93 6.51
C LYS A 19 0.89 4.05 5.27
N LEU A 20 -0.32 3.66 4.88
CA LEU A 20 -0.54 2.74 3.76
C LEU A 20 -1.14 3.49 2.57
N ILE A 21 -0.49 3.35 1.42
CA ILE A 21 -1.00 3.86 0.15
C ILE A 21 -1.49 2.68 -0.66
N ASP A 22 -2.78 2.70 -1.03
CA ASP A 22 -3.41 1.70 -1.88
C ASP A 22 -3.45 2.23 -3.30
N VAL A 23 -2.72 1.60 -4.21
CA VAL A 23 -2.57 2.07 -5.60
C VAL A 23 -3.49 1.34 -6.58
N ARG A 24 -4.50 0.62 -6.05
CA ARG A 24 -5.51 -0.04 -6.87
C ARG A 24 -6.51 0.96 -7.43
N GLU A 25 -7.29 0.52 -8.40
CA GLU A 25 -8.36 1.33 -8.95
C GLU A 25 -9.55 1.44 -7.98
N ASP A 26 -10.36 2.48 -8.16
CA ASP A 26 -11.49 2.77 -7.26
C ASP A 26 -12.44 1.57 -7.15
N TYR A 27 -12.73 0.88 -8.26
CA TYR A 27 -13.64 -0.26 -8.22
C TYR A 27 -13.10 -1.44 -7.41
N GLU A 28 -11.77 -1.59 -7.35
CA GLU A 28 -11.13 -2.62 -6.52
C GLU A 28 -11.26 -2.28 -5.04
N VAL A 29 -11.06 -1.01 -4.70
CA VAL A 29 -11.18 -0.51 -3.33
C VAL A 29 -12.62 -0.67 -2.83
N ASP A 30 -13.60 -0.51 -3.70
CA ASP A 30 -15.01 -0.74 -3.37
C ASP A 30 -15.30 -2.20 -3.02
N ILE A 31 -14.54 -3.15 -3.56
CA ILE A 31 -14.70 -4.58 -3.24
C ILE A 31 -14.20 -4.88 -1.83
N CYS A 32 -13.01 -4.39 -1.50
CA CYS A 32 -12.41 -4.55 -0.17
C CYS A 32 -11.29 -3.53 -0.01
N GLN A 33 -11.01 -3.14 1.24
CA GLN A 33 -9.94 -2.20 1.53
C GLN A 33 -9.46 -2.39 2.97
N ILE A 34 -8.25 -1.95 3.23
CA ILE A 34 -7.71 -1.87 4.59
C ILE A 34 -8.08 -0.51 5.14
N GLN A 35 -8.74 -0.50 6.30
CA GLN A 35 -9.17 0.74 6.95
C GLN A 35 -7.98 1.67 7.19
N GLY A 36 -8.16 2.95 6.87
CA GLY A 36 -7.13 3.97 7.06
C GLY A 36 -6.16 4.10 5.91
N SER A 37 -6.25 3.24 4.88
CA SER A 37 -5.41 3.38 3.70
C SER A 37 -5.78 4.61 2.89
N ILE A 38 -4.78 5.16 2.20
CA ILE A 38 -4.93 6.31 1.31
C ILE A 38 -4.99 5.75 -0.12
N ASN A 39 -6.12 5.86 -0.79
CA ASN A 39 -6.24 5.38 -2.16
C ASN A 39 -5.77 6.42 -3.16
N ILE A 40 -4.68 6.11 -3.85
CA ILE A 40 -4.19 6.88 -4.98
C ILE A 40 -3.88 5.88 -6.10
N PRO A 41 -4.74 5.75 -7.12
CA PRO A 41 -4.49 4.80 -8.20
C PRO A 41 -3.11 4.99 -8.82
N MET A 42 -2.47 3.91 -9.22
CA MET A 42 -1.08 3.92 -9.70
C MET A 42 -0.80 5.03 -10.70
N ASN A 43 -1.68 5.21 -11.70
CA ASN A 43 -1.46 6.21 -12.75
C ASN A 43 -1.63 7.65 -12.25
N SER A 44 -2.21 7.84 -11.07
CA SER A 44 -2.41 9.17 -10.46
C SER A 44 -1.25 9.57 -9.56
N ILE A 45 -0.35 8.66 -9.23
CA ILE A 45 0.75 8.94 -8.29
C ILE A 45 1.60 10.14 -8.72
N PRO A 46 2.08 10.24 -9.98
CA PRO A 46 2.92 11.38 -10.34
C PRO A 46 2.22 12.73 -10.18
N GLY A 47 0.94 12.81 -10.54
CA GLY A 47 0.18 14.06 -10.45
C GLY A 47 -0.25 14.41 -9.03
N ARG A 48 -0.21 13.46 -8.10
CA ARG A 48 -0.66 13.64 -6.72
C ARG A 48 0.44 13.45 -5.68
N ILE A 49 1.69 13.36 -6.13
CA ILE A 49 2.84 13.15 -5.23
C ILE A 49 2.95 14.26 -4.17
N HIS A 50 2.51 15.46 -4.49
CA HIS A 50 2.52 16.61 -3.56
C HIS A 50 1.61 16.39 -2.34
N GLN A 51 0.70 15.42 -2.40
CA GLN A 51 -0.17 15.06 -1.27
C GLN A 51 0.54 14.17 -0.25
N LEU A 52 1.72 13.66 -0.58
CA LEU A 52 2.50 12.79 0.29
C LEU A 52 3.55 13.61 1.05
N ASP A 53 3.86 13.15 2.26
CA ASP A 53 4.83 13.79 3.13
C ASP A 53 6.18 13.06 3.02
N ILE A 54 7.22 13.76 2.57
CA ILE A 54 8.56 13.18 2.39
C ILE A 54 9.15 12.68 3.71
N GLU A 55 8.71 13.22 4.84
CA GLU A 55 9.16 12.80 6.17
C GLU A 55 8.43 11.57 6.71
N GLN A 56 7.33 11.19 6.06
CA GLN A 56 6.50 10.05 6.48
C GLN A 56 6.99 8.76 5.84
N LYS A 57 6.98 7.68 6.62
CA LYS A 57 7.23 6.32 6.08
C LYS A 57 5.93 5.76 5.52
N TYR A 58 6.00 5.16 4.35
CA TYR A 58 4.84 4.58 3.68
C TYR A 58 5.08 3.12 3.30
N ALA A 59 4.01 2.34 3.35
CA ALA A 59 3.92 1.07 2.65
C ALA A 59 2.96 1.25 1.47
N VAL A 60 3.19 0.54 0.38
CA VAL A 60 2.38 0.62 -0.84
C VAL A 60 1.81 -0.75 -1.14
N ILE A 61 0.51 -0.82 -1.37
CA ILE A 61 -0.20 -2.07 -1.58
C ILE A 61 -1.02 -2.04 -2.87
N CYS A 62 -1.08 -3.18 -3.55
CA CYS A 62 -2.01 -3.40 -4.65
C CYS A 62 -2.68 -4.78 -4.46
N HIS A 63 -3.19 -5.42 -5.52
CA HIS A 63 -3.83 -6.73 -5.38
C HIS A 63 -2.83 -7.81 -4.99
N SER A 64 -1.71 -7.94 -5.74
CA SER A 64 -0.74 -9.03 -5.55
C SER A 64 0.71 -8.59 -5.35
N GLY A 65 1.02 -7.30 -5.48
CA GLY A 65 2.35 -6.74 -5.26
C GLY A 65 3.08 -6.23 -6.50
N VAL A 66 2.53 -6.38 -7.70
CA VAL A 66 3.19 -5.99 -8.95
C VAL A 66 3.09 -4.47 -9.21
N ARG A 67 1.87 -3.92 -9.20
CA ARG A 67 1.67 -2.48 -9.42
C ARG A 67 2.33 -1.66 -8.31
N SER A 68 2.21 -2.12 -7.08
CA SER A 68 2.80 -1.44 -5.92
C SER A 68 4.33 -1.43 -5.98
N ARG A 69 4.95 -2.48 -6.54
CA ARG A 69 6.40 -2.50 -6.73
C ARG A 69 6.85 -1.37 -7.67
N HIS A 70 6.14 -1.18 -8.78
CA HIS A 70 6.45 -0.09 -9.72
C HIS A 70 6.30 1.28 -9.07
N VAL A 71 5.25 1.46 -8.26
CA VAL A 71 5.05 2.71 -7.51
C VAL A 71 6.18 2.92 -6.51
N CYS A 72 6.61 1.88 -5.80
CA CYS A 72 7.72 1.98 -4.86
C CYS A 72 9.02 2.41 -5.55
N GLU A 73 9.31 1.84 -6.73
CA GLU A 73 10.48 2.24 -7.50
C GLU A 73 10.44 3.73 -7.85
N TYR A 74 9.29 4.22 -8.30
CA TYR A 74 9.10 5.61 -8.63
C TYR A 74 9.25 6.51 -7.39
N LEU A 75 8.56 6.18 -6.29
CA LEU A 75 8.60 6.99 -5.08
C LEU A 75 9.99 7.00 -4.44
N ASN A 76 10.70 5.87 -4.46
CA ASN A 76 12.08 5.82 -3.97
C ASN A 76 12.97 6.77 -4.75
N ARG A 77 12.81 6.85 -6.08
CA ARG A 77 13.59 7.81 -6.91
C ARG A 77 13.23 9.26 -6.60
N GLN A 78 12.02 9.50 -6.10
CA GLN A 78 11.58 10.83 -5.69
C GLN A 78 11.97 11.17 -4.24
N GLY A 79 12.70 10.29 -3.56
CA GLY A 79 13.22 10.52 -2.22
C GLY A 79 12.35 10.05 -1.06
N PHE A 80 11.25 9.34 -1.35
CA PHE A 80 10.36 8.82 -0.31
C PHE A 80 10.88 7.52 0.27
N SER A 81 10.60 7.30 1.56
CA SER A 81 10.87 6.04 2.25
C SER A 81 9.63 5.15 2.13
N VAL A 82 9.69 4.15 1.25
CA VAL A 82 8.54 3.29 0.96
C VAL A 82 8.93 1.81 0.95
N LYS A 83 7.98 0.95 1.30
CA LYS A 83 8.12 -0.51 1.26
C LYS A 83 6.96 -1.10 0.49
N ASN A 84 7.25 -2.11 -0.33
CA ASN A 84 6.21 -2.86 -1.05
C ASN A 84 5.62 -3.93 -0.15
N VAL A 85 4.29 -3.99 -0.06
CA VAL A 85 3.60 -5.03 0.71
C VAL A 85 3.62 -6.33 -0.08
N VAL A 86 4.35 -7.31 0.43
CA VAL A 86 4.50 -8.62 -0.21
C VAL A 86 3.14 -9.32 -0.31
N GLY A 87 2.80 -9.79 -1.50
CA GLY A 87 1.55 -10.51 -1.76
C GLY A 87 0.30 -9.65 -1.78
N GLY A 88 0.43 -8.34 -1.56
CA GLY A 88 -0.66 -7.38 -1.67
C GLY A 88 -1.84 -7.64 -0.74
N ILE A 89 -3.00 -7.10 -1.12
CA ILE A 89 -4.22 -7.25 -0.31
C ILE A 89 -4.75 -8.69 -0.34
N ASP A 90 -4.40 -9.47 -1.36
CA ASP A 90 -4.78 -10.87 -1.42
C ASP A 90 -4.14 -11.67 -0.27
N MET A 91 -2.86 -11.46 -0.01
CA MET A 91 -2.19 -12.09 1.13
C MET A 91 -2.71 -11.53 2.46
N TRP A 92 -2.96 -10.22 2.54
CA TRP A 92 -3.55 -9.61 3.72
C TRP A 92 -4.88 -10.29 4.08
N ALA A 93 -5.76 -10.49 3.10
CA ALA A 93 -7.06 -11.14 3.32
C ALA A 93 -6.89 -12.57 3.85
N THR A 94 -5.88 -13.30 3.36
CA THR A 94 -5.64 -14.68 3.77
C THR A 94 -5.05 -14.76 5.18
N VAL A 95 -4.10 -13.89 5.51
CA VAL A 95 -3.29 -13.99 6.73
C VAL A 95 -3.83 -13.11 7.86
N CYS A 96 -4.28 -11.90 7.54
CA CYS A 96 -4.60 -10.89 8.56
C CYS A 96 -6.09 -10.64 8.74
N ASP A 97 -6.93 -10.89 7.73
CA ASP A 97 -8.36 -10.59 7.79
C ASP A 97 -9.16 -11.56 6.93
N GLU A 98 -9.53 -12.69 7.51
CA GLU A 98 -10.30 -13.72 6.81
C GLU A 98 -11.70 -13.27 6.44
N SER A 99 -12.23 -12.22 7.08
CA SER A 99 -13.56 -11.67 6.77
C SER A 99 -13.55 -10.78 5.53
N MET A 100 -12.36 -10.40 5.05
CA MET A 100 -12.25 -9.54 3.89
C MET A 100 -12.68 -10.26 2.61
N LYS A 101 -13.49 -9.57 1.79
CA LYS A 101 -13.90 -10.12 0.50
C LYS A 101 -12.68 -10.20 -0.43
N ARG A 102 -12.50 -11.36 -1.06
CA ARG A 102 -11.41 -11.59 -2.02
C ARG A 102 -11.92 -11.50 -3.45
N TYR A 103 -11.01 -11.19 -4.37
CA TYR A 103 -11.35 -11.07 -5.79
C TYR A 103 -10.21 -11.50 -6.69
#